data_1da2b83f603e39f2144a6d7b51e67046
#
_entry.id   1da2b83f603e39f2144a6d7b51e67046
#
_cell.length_a   1.000
_cell.length_b   1.000
_cell.length_c   1.000
_cell.angle_alpha   90.00
_cell.angle_beta   90.00
_cell.angle_gamma   90.00
#
_symmetry.space_group_name_H-M   'P 1'
#
loop_
_entity.id
_entity.type
_entity.pdbx_description
1 polymer ?
#
loop_
_entity_poly.entity_id
_entity_poly.type
_entity_poly.pdbx_seq_one_letter_code
_entity_poly.pdbx_strand_id
1 'polypeptide(L)'
;MKILFIACYSPFINNSAAIETLQYLNKLSEIGENEVHLLTVDFPKDSIYYDESLSKMINKYIKVHLIEGGKIFNKLVPRKSKGEVVSAPTNSNVKKLKVLRSIKNAIVIPDMYYSWSKKASKVGIELMEREKFDVIFSMHEPPSSHLCAYNIKKKFKDVPWITYWSDPWLKDSTRQGSNIVKRSIESSMEKKIVSLADKFIFVTEDNRQDYIDSYGIDKEKTYIITRGFDNKFFEDMRKAEKPELIDEGKINIIYAGEIFSKLRNINPFVEAVEEIKKENEELYNKMNILFFGNIDDAEAKSKLESLDRAVVSKRIPFNDAIKYMLNSEVLLLFGNKNSKQIPAKIYEYFGANGKIFVIYGDEQDPIKRLVENHERCINSLNNKDDIKNNLLNILEKDKKDLIGESDYSFEWNSIVERLNKILEV
;
A
#
# COMPACT_ATOMS: atom_id res chain seq x y z
N MET A 1 18.53 20.62 3.79
CA MET A 1 18.57 20.08 2.41
C MET A 1 17.32 20.51 1.66
N LYS A 2 17.45 20.93 0.38
CA LYS A 2 16.30 21.28 -0.46
C LYS A 2 15.96 20.12 -1.41
N ILE A 3 14.75 19.56 -1.27
CA ILE A 3 14.32 18.32 -1.92
C ILE A 3 13.25 18.64 -2.98
N LEU A 4 13.47 18.23 -4.23
CA LEU A 4 12.42 18.17 -5.24
C LEU A 4 11.75 16.79 -5.19
N PHE A 5 10.62 16.71 -4.51
CA PHE A 5 9.83 15.52 -4.32
C PHE A 5 8.79 15.36 -5.44
N ILE A 6 8.82 14.26 -6.17
CA ILE A 6 7.96 14.03 -7.35
C ILE A 6 7.10 12.79 -7.12
N ALA A 7 5.79 12.98 -7.04
CA ALA A 7 4.82 11.90 -6.87
C ALA A 7 3.52 12.20 -7.62
N CYS A 8 3.07 11.29 -8.47
CA CYS A 8 1.77 11.38 -9.12
C CYS A 8 0.62 11.19 -8.15
N TYR A 9 0.73 10.19 -7.24
CA TYR A 9 -0.25 9.99 -6.19
C TYR A 9 -0.09 11.06 -5.13
N SER A 10 -0.88 12.09 -5.35
CA SER A 10 -0.93 13.28 -4.56
C SER A 10 -1.58 13.02 -3.20
N PRO A 11 -1.14 13.67 -2.12
CA PRO A 11 -1.81 13.59 -0.81
C PRO A 11 -3.21 14.26 -0.79
N PHE A 12 -3.80 14.51 -1.94
CA PHE A 12 -5.19 14.96 -2.11
C PHE A 12 -6.16 13.82 -2.42
N ILE A 13 -5.67 12.58 -2.54
CA ILE A 13 -6.52 11.41 -2.85
C ILE A 13 -6.38 10.31 -1.80
N ASN A 14 -7.46 9.62 -1.53
CA ASN A 14 -7.52 8.54 -0.55
C ASN A 14 -7.17 7.20 -1.21
N ASN A 15 -5.88 6.88 -1.24
CA ASN A 15 -5.37 5.54 -1.51
C ASN A 15 -4.09 5.29 -0.71
N SER A 16 -3.65 4.05 -0.60
CA SER A 16 -2.49 3.67 0.23
C SER A 16 -1.20 4.35 -0.20
N ALA A 17 -0.97 4.53 -1.49
CA ALA A 17 0.24 5.18 -2.01
C ALA A 17 0.25 6.69 -1.74
N ALA A 18 -0.93 7.36 -1.77
CA ALA A 18 -1.03 8.78 -1.44
C ALA A 18 -0.85 9.03 0.07
N ILE A 19 -1.35 8.13 0.90
CA ILE A 19 -1.12 8.17 2.36
C ILE A 19 0.37 7.98 2.66
N GLU A 20 1.03 7.04 2.01
CA GLU A 20 2.48 6.84 2.09
C GLU A 20 3.25 8.10 1.65
N THR A 21 2.88 8.70 0.52
CA THR A 21 3.46 9.97 0.05
C THR A 21 3.31 11.06 1.09
N LEU A 22 2.13 11.19 1.72
CA LEU A 22 1.86 12.18 2.77
C LEU A 22 2.78 11.99 3.98
N GLN A 23 2.98 10.75 4.43
CA GLN A 23 3.86 10.45 5.56
C GLN A 23 5.31 10.82 5.26
N TYR A 24 5.84 10.40 4.10
CA TYR A 24 7.20 10.79 3.70
C TYR A 24 7.38 12.30 3.61
N LEU A 25 6.43 13.00 3.00
CA LEU A 25 6.46 14.46 2.85
C LEU A 25 6.51 15.16 4.21
N ASN A 26 5.55 14.84 5.10
CA ASN A 26 5.43 15.49 6.37
C ASN A 26 6.67 15.22 7.23
N LYS A 27 7.08 13.96 7.35
CA LYS A 27 8.23 13.60 8.19
C LYS A 27 9.55 14.12 7.65
N LEU A 28 9.78 14.14 6.32
CA LEU A 28 10.96 14.80 5.75
C LEU A 28 10.99 16.30 6.04
N SER A 29 9.82 16.96 6.02
CA SER A 29 9.75 18.41 6.34
C SER A 29 9.92 18.73 7.81
N GLU A 30 9.83 17.72 8.70
CA GLU A 30 10.07 17.86 10.15
C GLU A 30 11.53 17.63 10.54
N ILE A 31 12.37 17.07 9.63
CA ILE A 31 13.78 16.80 9.91
C ILE A 31 14.63 18.05 9.61
N GLY A 32 15.24 18.60 10.65
CA GLY A 32 16.21 19.70 10.53
C GLY A 32 15.66 20.89 9.74
N GLU A 33 16.48 21.39 8.79
CA GLU A 33 16.12 22.50 7.90
C GLU A 33 15.75 22.02 6.49
N ASN A 34 15.10 20.87 6.37
CA ASN A 34 14.67 20.36 5.06
C ASN A 34 13.58 21.25 4.45
N GLU A 35 13.83 21.72 3.24
CA GLU A 35 12.86 22.44 2.42
C GLU A 35 12.32 21.48 1.34
N VAL A 36 11.04 21.10 1.45
CA VAL A 36 10.43 20.09 0.55
C VAL A 36 9.50 20.78 -0.44
N HIS A 37 9.77 20.58 -1.73
CA HIS A 37 8.91 21.00 -2.82
C HIS A 37 8.24 19.78 -3.45
N LEU A 38 6.93 19.65 -3.30
CA LEU A 38 6.15 18.57 -3.91
C LEU A 38 5.69 18.95 -5.32
N LEU A 39 6.09 18.18 -6.30
CA LEU A 39 5.59 18.25 -7.68
C LEU A 39 4.59 17.12 -7.91
N THR A 40 3.30 17.45 -8.07
CA THR A 40 2.23 16.43 -8.06
C THR A 40 1.07 16.77 -9.00
N VAL A 41 0.15 15.81 -9.16
CA VAL A 41 -1.05 15.97 -10.01
C VAL A 41 -2.11 16.80 -9.30
N ASP A 42 -2.65 17.78 -10.03
CA ASP A 42 -3.88 18.47 -9.62
C ASP A 42 -5.09 17.55 -9.87
N PHE A 43 -5.57 16.92 -8.78
CA PHE A 43 -6.73 16.04 -8.85
C PHE A 43 -8.03 16.83 -8.81
N PRO A 44 -8.98 16.50 -9.69
CA PRO A 44 -10.28 17.15 -9.70
C PRO A 44 -11.06 16.87 -8.41
N LYS A 45 -11.62 17.91 -7.80
CA LYS A 45 -12.39 17.82 -6.55
C LYS A 45 -13.62 16.91 -6.64
N ASP A 46 -14.18 16.74 -7.84
CA ASP A 46 -15.28 15.82 -8.13
C ASP A 46 -14.82 14.38 -8.42
N SER A 47 -13.53 14.06 -8.29
CA SER A 47 -13.06 12.67 -8.34
C SER A 47 -13.57 11.89 -7.15
N ILE A 48 -13.92 10.60 -7.36
CA ILE A 48 -14.28 9.68 -6.25
C ILE A 48 -13.11 9.44 -5.28
N TYR A 49 -11.88 9.69 -5.73
CA TYR A 49 -10.68 9.53 -4.91
C TYR A 49 -10.30 10.78 -4.12
N TYR A 50 -10.84 11.96 -4.49
CA TYR A 50 -10.49 13.21 -3.84
C TYR A 50 -10.97 13.25 -2.39
N ASP A 51 -10.05 13.54 -1.49
CA ASP A 51 -10.29 13.64 -0.05
C ASP A 51 -9.65 14.94 0.49
N GLU A 52 -10.50 15.91 0.81
CA GLU A 52 -10.04 17.21 1.31
C GLU A 52 -9.42 17.10 2.71
N SER A 53 -9.77 16.08 3.49
CA SER A 53 -9.21 15.91 4.83
C SER A 53 -7.71 15.60 4.79
N LEU A 54 -7.27 14.81 3.80
CA LEU A 54 -5.86 14.51 3.61
C LEU A 54 -5.06 15.76 3.21
N SER A 55 -5.65 16.64 2.40
CA SER A 55 -4.97 17.88 2.01
C SER A 55 -4.67 18.79 3.20
N LYS A 56 -5.51 18.78 4.23
CA LYS A 56 -5.34 19.54 5.47
C LYS A 56 -4.25 18.96 6.39
N MET A 57 -3.85 17.71 6.14
CA MET A 57 -2.78 17.06 6.89
C MET A 57 -1.39 17.37 6.34
N ILE A 58 -1.29 18.01 5.16
CA ILE A 58 0.00 18.40 4.59
C ILE A 58 0.63 19.48 5.46
N ASN A 59 1.90 19.26 5.86
CA ASN A 59 2.64 20.25 6.64
C ASN A 59 2.73 21.57 5.86
N LYS A 60 2.37 22.67 6.51
CA LYS A 60 2.30 24.02 5.92
C LYS A 60 3.63 24.55 5.35
N TYR A 61 4.75 23.95 5.75
CA TYR A 61 6.08 24.32 5.23
C TYR A 61 6.43 23.64 3.91
N ILE A 62 5.65 22.66 3.47
CA ILE A 62 5.82 21.98 2.18
C ILE A 62 5.31 22.89 1.07
N LYS A 63 6.15 23.18 0.07
CA LYS A 63 5.76 23.94 -1.12
C LYS A 63 5.14 23.03 -2.16
N VAL A 64 3.82 23.08 -2.32
CA VAL A 64 3.07 22.18 -3.22
C VAL A 64 2.90 22.84 -4.59
N HIS A 65 3.37 22.16 -5.64
CA HIS A 65 3.21 22.53 -7.04
C HIS A 65 2.22 21.58 -7.72
N LEU A 66 0.99 22.05 -7.94
CA LEU A 66 -0.09 21.30 -8.58
C LEU A 66 -0.03 21.47 -10.09
N ILE A 67 0.06 20.38 -10.84
CA ILE A 67 0.10 20.38 -12.29
C ILE A 67 -1.04 19.53 -12.84
N GLU A 68 -1.78 20.08 -13.83
CA GLU A 68 -2.90 19.37 -14.43
C GLU A 68 -2.49 18.04 -15.08
N GLY A 69 -3.31 17.01 -14.94
CA GLY A 69 -3.06 15.66 -15.43
C GLY A 69 -3.11 15.51 -16.95
N GLY A 70 -3.75 16.46 -17.64
CA GLY A 70 -3.90 16.49 -19.10
C GLY A 70 -5.15 15.74 -19.59
N LYS A 71 -5.37 15.79 -20.93
CA LYS A 71 -6.63 15.31 -21.54
C LYS A 71 -6.97 13.86 -21.26
N ILE A 72 -5.99 12.95 -21.31
CA ILE A 72 -6.20 11.51 -21.06
C ILE A 72 -6.58 11.30 -19.60
N PHE A 73 -5.84 11.88 -18.67
CA PHE A 73 -6.14 11.83 -17.24
C PHE A 73 -7.56 12.35 -16.95
N ASN A 74 -7.89 13.56 -17.44
CA ASN A 74 -9.21 14.16 -17.21
C ASN A 74 -10.38 13.31 -17.74
N LYS A 75 -10.16 12.54 -18.82
CA LYS A 75 -11.16 11.63 -19.39
C LYS A 75 -11.28 10.32 -18.62
N LEU A 76 -10.18 9.86 -17.99
CA LEU A 76 -10.10 8.54 -17.39
C LEU A 76 -10.27 8.53 -15.87
N VAL A 77 -10.01 9.67 -15.21
CA VAL A 77 -10.18 9.78 -13.75
C VAL A 77 -11.65 9.63 -13.38
N PRO A 78 -12.00 8.69 -12.49
CA PRO A 78 -13.39 8.48 -12.09
C PRO A 78 -13.94 9.71 -11.37
N ARG A 79 -15.18 10.09 -11.72
CA ARG A 79 -15.90 11.24 -11.14
C ARG A 79 -17.07 10.75 -10.30
N LYS A 80 -17.44 11.53 -9.29
CA LYS A 80 -18.68 11.35 -8.53
C LYS A 80 -19.86 11.57 -9.45
N SER A 81 -20.76 10.60 -9.58
CA SER A 81 -21.99 10.78 -10.35
C SER A 81 -22.94 11.71 -9.63
N LYS A 82 -23.55 12.67 -10.35
CA LYS A 82 -24.63 13.49 -9.79
C LYS A 82 -25.85 12.59 -9.56
N GLY A 83 -26.09 12.16 -8.34
CA GLY A 83 -27.39 11.61 -7.92
C GLY A 83 -27.54 10.09 -7.90
N GLU A 84 -26.51 9.27 -8.03
CA GLU A 84 -26.63 7.81 -7.85
C GLU A 84 -25.85 7.33 -6.62
N VAL A 85 -26.59 6.72 -5.69
CA VAL A 85 -26.05 5.75 -4.74
C VAL A 85 -25.49 4.61 -5.60
N VAL A 86 -24.21 4.30 -5.45
CA VAL A 86 -23.51 3.26 -6.23
C VAL A 86 -24.18 1.93 -5.98
N SER A 87 -25.17 1.58 -6.80
CA SER A 87 -25.70 0.23 -6.90
C SER A 87 -24.72 -0.60 -7.73
N ALA A 88 -24.48 -1.83 -7.28
CA ALA A 88 -23.57 -2.77 -7.92
C ALA A 88 -23.95 -2.98 -9.41
N PRO A 89 -22.99 -3.03 -10.35
CA PRO A 89 -23.31 -3.15 -11.77
C PRO A 89 -23.93 -4.51 -12.10
N THR A 90 -25.03 -4.50 -12.82
CA THR A 90 -25.71 -5.68 -13.34
C THR A 90 -24.86 -6.42 -14.37
N ASN A 91 -24.98 -7.74 -14.44
CA ASN A 91 -24.15 -8.66 -15.25
C ASN A 91 -23.99 -8.34 -16.76
N SER A 92 -24.91 -7.62 -17.39
CA SER A 92 -24.80 -7.23 -18.81
C SER A 92 -23.79 -6.09 -19.06
N ASN A 93 -23.53 -5.24 -18.07
CA ASN A 93 -22.56 -4.14 -18.18
C ASN A 93 -21.12 -4.60 -17.90
N VAL A 94 -20.91 -5.74 -17.22
CA VAL A 94 -19.59 -6.24 -16.84
C VAL A 94 -18.74 -6.63 -18.07
N LYS A 95 -19.35 -7.22 -19.12
CA LYS A 95 -18.62 -7.57 -20.36
C LYS A 95 -18.20 -6.32 -21.15
N LYS A 96 -19.10 -5.33 -21.30
CA LYS A 96 -18.76 -4.06 -21.97
C LYS A 96 -17.70 -3.28 -21.20
N LEU A 97 -17.78 -3.26 -19.87
CA LEU A 97 -16.77 -2.63 -19.01
C LEU A 97 -15.42 -3.34 -19.06
N LYS A 98 -15.38 -4.69 -19.14
CA LYS A 98 -14.14 -5.46 -19.32
C LYS A 98 -13.48 -5.15 -20.67
N VAL A 99 -14.23 -5.10 -21.77
CA VAL A 99 -13.71 -4.76 -23.12
C VAL A 99 -13.20 -3.32 -23.15
N LEU A 100 -13.95 -2.35 -22.61
CA LEU A 100 -13.50 -0.95 -22.51
C LEU A 100 -12.27 -0.82 -21.64
N ARG A 101 -12.17 -1.59 -20.54
CA ARG A 101 -11.00 -1.63 -19.66
C ARG A 101 -9.78 -2.23 -20.37
N SER A 102 -9.97 -3.28 -21.17
CA SER A 102 -8.89 -3.88 -21.99
C SER A 102 -8.38 -2.94 -23.08
N ILE A 103 -9.27 -2.24 -23.79
CA ILE A 103 -8.91 -1.23 -24.80
C ILE A 103 -8.20 -0.06 -24.13
N LYS A 104 -8.70 0.41 -22.98
CA LYS A 104 -8.07 1.46 -22.15
C LYS A 104 -6.64 1.07 -21.76
N ASN A 105 -6.45 -0.14 -21.27
CA ASN A 105 -5.14 -0.65 -20.85
C ASN A 105 -4.16 -0.84 -22.02
N ALA A 106 -4.65 -1.10 -23.23
CA ALA A 106 -3.83 -1.25 -24.43
C ALA A 106 -3.33 0.08 -25.01
N ILE A 107 -4.11 1.16 -24.86
CA ILE A 107 -3.83 2.47 -25.49
C ILE A 107 -3.02 3.39 -24.58
N VAL A 108 -3.12 3.22 -23.25
CA VAL A 108 -2.47 4.10 -22.28
C VAL A 108 -1.08 3.56 -21.93
N ILE A 109 -0.03 4.24 -22.36
CA ILE A 109 1.37 3.84 -22.15
C ILE A 109 2.15 5.02 -21.57
N PRO A 110 2.85 4.84 -20.44
CA PRO A 110 2.82 3.67 -19.52
C PRO A 110 1.56 3.69 -18.65
N ASP A 111 1.03 4.88 -18.35
CA ASP A 111 -0.12 5.14 -17.49
C ASP A 111 -0.85 6.43 -17.89
N MET A 112 -1.98 6.73 -17.25
CA MET A 112 -2.79 7.90 -17.59
C MET A 112 -2.14 9.25 -17.21
N TYR A 113 -1.06 9.23 -16.43
CA TYR A 113 -0.33 10.43 -15.99
C TYR A 113 0.83 10.82 -16.91
N TYR A 114 1.06 10.09 -18.01
CA TYR A 114 2.18 10.39 -18.91
C TYR A 114 2.16 11.83 -19.47
N SER A 115 0.97 12.38 -19.77
CA SER A 115 0.84 13.78 -20.18
C SER A 115 1.22 14.75 -19.06
N TRP A 116 0.87 14.40 -17.81
CA TRP A 116 1.29 15.14 -16.63
C TRP A 116 2.81 15.14 -16.50
N SER A 117 3.47 14.00 -16.62
CA SER A 117 4.93 13.91 -16.44
C SER A 117 5.70 14.88 -17.35
N LYS A 118 5.23 15.09 -18.58
CA LYS A 118 5.82 16.05 -19.51
C LYS A 118 5.62 17.51 -19.10
N LYS A 119 4.45 17.87 -18.55
CA LYS A 119 4.16 19.21 -18.04
C LYS A 119 4.90 19.47 -16.74
N ALA A 120 4.82 18.50 -15.81
CA ALA A 120 5.47 18.58 -14.53
C ALA A 120 7.00 18.69 -14.65
N SER A 121 7.61 17.99 -15.61
CA SER A 121 9.05 18.13 -15.84
C SER A 121 9.46 19.54 -16.31
N LYS A 122 8.62 20.24 -17.08
CA LYS A 122 8.88 21.64 -17.44
C LYS A 122 8.87 22.55 -16.21
N VAL A 123 7.83 22.41 -15.37
CA VAL A 123 7.73 23.17 -14.12
C VAL A 123 8.91 22.84 -13.18
N GLY A 124 9.27 21.56 -13.06
CA GLY A 124 10.43 21.14 -12.27
C GLY A 124 11.75 21.71 -12.77
N ILE A 125 11.93 21.79 -14.09
CA ILE A 125 13.08 22.44 -14.72
C ILE A 125 13.12 23.93 -14.38
N GLU A 126 12.00 24.64 -14.53
CA GLU A 126 11.89 26.06 -14.19
C GLU A 126 12.17 26.35 -12.71
N LEU A 127 11.71 25.46 -11.82
CA LEU A 127 12.02 25.54 -10.38
C LEU A 127 13.53 25.41 -10.14
N MET A 128 14.16 24.40 -10.74
CA MET A 128 15.59 24.13 -10.55
C MET A 128 16.49 25.19 -11.24
N GLU A 129 15.99 25.94 -12.20
CA GLU A 129 16.67 27.10 -12.79
C GLU A 129 16.63 28.33 -11.86
N ARG A 130 15.59 28.46 -11.06
CA ARG A 130 15.40 29.58 -10.12
C ARG A 130 16.02 29.35 -8.76
N GLU A 131 16.01 28.09 -8.32
CA GLU A 131 16.42 27.71 -6.98
C GLU A 131 17.33 26.48 -7.06
N LYS A 132 18.37 26.46 -6.21
CA LYS A 132 19.27 25.32 -6.12
C LYS A 132 18.59 24.21 -5.31
N PHE A 133 18.45 23.03 -5.88
CA PHE A 133 18.02 21.82 -5.21
C PHE A 133 19.22 20.91 -4.95
N ASP A 134 19.22 20.25 -3.78
CA ASP A 134 20.28 19.34 -3.38
C ASP A 134 20.02 17.92 -3.92
N VAL A 135 18.74 17.52 -4.06
CA VAL A 135 18.35 16.18 -4.48
C VAL A 135 16.99 16.18 -5.18
N ILE A 136 16.85 15.27 -6.17
CA ILE A 136 15.59 14.89 -6.79
C ILE A 136 15.18 13.55 -6.17
N PHE A 137 13.97 13.47 -5.60
CA PHE A 137 13.39 12.24 -5.08
C PHE A 137 12.08 11.96 -5.79
N SER A 138 11.93 10.78 -6.40
CA SER A 138 10.71 10.40 -7.10
C SER A 138 10.14 9.08 -6.62
N MET A 139 8.83 9.01 -6.44
CA MET A 139 8.12 7.82 -5.96
C MET A 139 7.31 7.14 -7.07
N HIS A 140 7.54 5.86 -7.27
CA HIS A 140 6.64 4.94 -7.93
C HIS A 140 5.57 4.51 -6.89
N GLU A 141 4.33 4.36 -7.22
CA GLU A 141 3.57 4.35 -8.44
C GLU A 141 2.93 5.72 -8.72
N PRO A 142 2.54 6.00 -9.95
CA PRO A 142 2.79 5.29 -11.21
C PRO A 142 4.14 5.64 -11.84
N PRO A 143 4.57 4.91 -12.90
CA PRO A 143 5.84 5.15 -13.60
C PRO A 143 6.08 6.59 -14.07
N SER A 144 5.01 7.32 -14.35
CA SER A 144 5.07 8.72 -14.79
C SER A 144 5.76 9.66 -13.79
N SER A 145 5.81 9.32 -12.50
CA SER A 145 6.60 10.06 -11.50
C SER A 145 8.09 10.01 -11.86
N HIS A 146 8.62 8.80 -12.12
CA HIS A 146 10.00 8.62 -12.52
C HIS A 146 10.31 9.21 -13.91
N LEU A 147 9.36 9.15 -14.86
CA LEU A 147 9.53 9.79 -16.17
C LEU A 147 9.61 11.31 -16.08
N CYS A 148 8.89 11.92 -15.13
CA CYS A 148 9.03 13.33 -14.81
C CYS A 148 10.45 13.63 -14.32
N ALA A 149 10.92 12.91 -13.32
CA ALA A 149 12.25 13.05 -12.75
C ALA A 149 13.36 12.80 -13.79
N TYR A 150 13.21 11.77 -14.63
CA TYR A 150 14.13 11.46 -15.73
C TYR A 150 14.34 12.67 -16.67
N ASN A 151 13.25 13.34 -17.06
CA ASN A 151 13.36 14.51 -17.93
C ASN A 151 14.08 15.68 -17.24
N ILE A 152 13.89 15.86 -15.94
CA ILE A 152 14.59 16.89 -15.14
C ILE A 152 16.07 16.55 -15.01
N LYS A 153 16.38 15.31 -14.59
CA LYS A 153 17.75 14.81 -14.39
C LYS A 153 18.61 14.91 -15.65
N LYS A 154 18.02 14.71 -16.84
CA LYS A 154 18.75 14.91 -18.12
C LYS A 154 19.32 16.32 -18.26
N LYS A 155 18.68 17.33 -17.71
CA LYS A 155 19.14 18.71 -17.75
C LYS A 155 20.07 19.04 -16.60
N PHE A 156 19.77 18.53 -15.40
CA PHE A 156 20.55 18.77 -14.18
C PHE A 156 21.31 17.49 -13.76
N LYS A 157 22.31 17.13 -14.55
CA LYS A 157 23.05 15.87 -14.39
C LYS A 157 23.79 15.75 -13.06
N ASP A 158 24.23 16.88 -12.52
CA ASP A 158 25.03 16.94 -11.28
C ASP A 158 24.16 16.85 -10.01
N VAL A 159 22.82 17.05 -10.11
CA VAL A 159 21.93 16.92 -8.97
C VAL A 159 21.55 15.45 -8.80
N PRO A 160 21.84 14.82 -7.65
CA PRO A 160 21.51 13.43 -7.40
C PRO A 160 20.02 13.13 -7.58
N TRP A 161 19.71 11.99 -8.19
CA TRP A 161 18.34 11.50 -8.35
C TRP A 161 18.15 10.15 -7.70
N ILE A 162 17.29 10.08 -6.69
CA ILE A 162 16.95 8.88 -5.95
C ILE A 162 15.54 8.45 -6.32
N THR A 163 15.39 7.17 -6.68
CA THR A 163 14.12 6.56 -7.09
C THR A 163 13.59 5.65 -6.00
N TYR A 164 12.30 5.76 -5.66
CA TYR A 164 11.60 4.88 -4.73
C TYR A 164 10.63 3.98 -5.48
N TRP A 165 10.84 2.67 -5.40
CA TRP A 165 10.08 1.63 -6.09
C TRP A 165 9.21 0.88 -5.08
N SER A 166 7.99 1.36 -4.85
CA SER A 166 7.02 0.70 -3.97
C SER A 166 6.63 -0.68 -4.49
N ASP A 167 6.51 -0.79 -5.81
CA ASP A 167 6.12 -2.01 -6.53
C ASP A 167 7.01 -2.20 -7.76
N PRO A 168 7.19 -3.45 -8.25
CA PRO A 168 7.87 -3.68 -9.52
C PRO A 168 7.02 -3.13 -10.68
N TRP A 169 7.65 -2.54 -11.70
CA TRP A 169 6.90 -2.05 -12.85
C TRP A 169 6.60 -3.17 -13.86
N LEU A 170 7.62 -3.64 -14.60
CA LEU A 170 7.43 -4.66 -15.64
C LEU A 170 7.18 -6.06 -15.09
N LYS A 171 7.65 -6.33 -13.87
CA LYS A 171 7.52 -7.63 -13.20
C LYS A 171 6.33 -7.68 -12.24
N ASP A 172 5.48 -6.65 -12.22
CA ASP A 172 4.24 -6.67 -11.46
C ASP A 172 3.33 -7.80 -11.97
N SER A 173 2.93 -8.68 -11.07
CA SER A 173 2.07 -9.83 -11.37
C SER A 173 0.71 -9.41 -11.95
N THR A 174 0.22 -8.23 -11.61
CA THR A 174 -1.05 -7.68 -12.11
C THR A 174 -0.95 -7.19 -13.56
N ARG A 175 0.26 -6.96 -14.07
CA ARG A 175 0.55 -6.50 -15.45
C ARG A 175 0.93 -7.65 -16.39
N GLN A 176 0.95 -8.89 -15.92
CA GLN A 176 1.17 -10.06 -16.75
C GLN A 176 0.03 -10.22 -17.78
N GLY A 177 0.38 -10.38 -19.06
CA GLY A 177 -0.59 -10.44 -20.18
C GLY A 177 -0.78 -9.11 -20.92
N SER A 178 0.01 -8.09 -20.65
CA SER A 178 0.04 -6.87 -21.48
C SER A 178 0.57 -7.17 -22.88
N ASN A 179 0.11 -6.38 -23.87
CA ASN A 179 0.55 -6.48 -25.28
C ASN A 179 2.09 -6.35 -25.36
N ILE A 180 2.72 -7.22 -26.19
CA ILE A 180 4.17 -7.27 -26.39
C ILE A 180 4.74 -5.90 -26.77
N VAL A 181 4.05 -5.14 -27.62
CA VAL A 181 4.47 -3.79 -28.04
C VAL A 181 4.49 -2.84 -26.85
N LYS A 182 3.42 -2.83 -26.05
CA LYS A 182 3.36 -2.01 -24.83
C LYS A 182 4.50 -2.37 -23.88
N ARG A 183 4.72 -3.66 -23.63
CA ARG A 183 5.79 -4.16 -22.76
C ARG A 183 7.18 -3.76 -23.26
N SER A 184 7.42 -3.79 -24.58
CA SER A 184 8.69 -3.33 -25.17
C SER A 184 8.93 -1.84 -24.95
N ILE A 185 7.89 -1.01 -25.14
CA ILE A 185 7.98 0.43 -24.90
C ILE A 185 8.24 0.72 -23.42
N GLU A 186 7.49 0.11 -22.52
CA GLU A 186 7.66 0.26 -21.08
C GLU A 186 9.05 -0.21 -20.63
N SER A 187 9.57 -1.32 -21.18
CA SER A 187 10.92 -1.81 -20.91
C SER A 187 11.99 -0.79 -21.33
N SER A 188 11.82 -0.16 -22.49
CA SER A 188 12.71 0.91 -22.92
C SER A 188 12.67 2.13 -21.99
N MET A 189 11.47 2.46 -21.47
CA MET A 189 11.32 3.56 -20.52
C MET A 189 11.97 3.24 -19.16
N GLU A 190 11.73 2.06 -18.63
CA GLU A 190 12.31 1.61 -17.34
C GLU A 190 13.85 1.56 -17.42
N LYS A 191 14.40 1.01 -18.50
CA LYS A 191 15.86 1.02 -18.75
C LYS A 191 16.46 2.43 -18.74
N LYS A 192 15.77 3.40 -19.35
CA LYS A 192 16.22 4.81 -19.35
C LYS A 192 16.22 5.42 -17.96
N ILE A 193 15.21 5.12 -17.14
CA ILE A 193 15.14 5.57 -15.75
C ILE A 193 16.31 5.00 -14.97
N VAL A 194 16.47 3.67 -15.01
CA VAL A 194 17.52 2.95 -14.28
C VAL A 194 18.93 3.41 -14.70
N SER A 195 19.15 3.69 -15.98
CA SER A 195 20.47 4.14 -16.47
C SER A 195 20.88 5.53 -16.01
N LEU A 196 19.95 6.34 -15.49
CA LEU A 196 20.22 7.74 -15.14
C LEU A 196 20.03 8.04 -13.64
N ALA A 197 19.32 7.18 -12.90
CA ALA A 197 19.15 7.29 -11.47
C ALA A 197 20.47 6.98 -10.73
N ASP A 198 20.72 7.70 -9.63
CA ASP A 198 21.96 7.57 -8.85
C ASP A 198 21.84 6.55 -7.72
N LYS A 199 20.66 6.53 -7.03
CA LYS A 199 20.33 5.57 -5.97
C LYS A 199 18.91 5.03 -6.14
N PHE A 200 18.70 3.82 -5.62
CA PHE A 200 17.46 3.07 -5.77
C PHE A 200 16.97 2.60 -4.41
N ILE A 201 15.72 2.89 -4.09
CA ILE A 201 15.06 2.43 -2.87
C ILE A 201 13.95 1.47 -3.27
N PHE A 202 13.89 0.32 -2.61
CA PHE A 202 12.87 -0.71 -2.79
C PHE A 202 12.17 -1.00 -1.47
N VAL A 203 10.95 -1.52 -1.53
CA VAL A 203 10.20 -1.93 -0.33
C VAL A 203 10.51 -3.38 0.06
N THR A 204 10.86 -4.23 -0.91
CA THR A 204 11.16 -5.65 -0.67
C THR A 204 12.52 -6.04 -1.23
N GLU A 205 13.20 -6.99 -0.57
CA GLU A 205 14.46 -7.56 -1.04
C GLU A 205 14.29 -8.27 -2.39
N ASP A 206 13.15 -8.94 -2.61
CA ASP A 206 12.88 -9.63 -3.87
C ASP A 206 12.78 -8.67 -5.06
N ASN A 207 12.16 -7.50 -4.86
CA ASN A 207 12.11 -6.47 -5.89
C ASN A 207 13.51 -5.86 -6.13
N ARG A 208 14.26 -5.58 -5.06
CA ARG A 208 15.63 -5.10 -5.11
C ARG A 208 16.52 -6.05 -5.91
N GLN A 209 16.53 -7.35 -5.58
CA GLN A 209 17.35 -8.36 -6.25
C GLN A 209 16.96 -8.48 -7.72
N ASP A 210 15.67 -8.45 -8.05
CA ASP A 210 15.19 -8.47 -9.44
C ASP A 210 15.77 -7.33 -10.29
N TYR A 211 15.86 -6.11 -9.71
CA TYR A 211 16.42 -4.96 -10.41
C TYR A 211 17.95 -5.07 -10.54
N ILE A 212 18.64 -5.54 -9.52
CA ILE A 212 20.08 -5.83 -9.57
C ILE A 212 20.37 -6.82 -10.71
N ASP A 213 19.66 -7.96 -10.74
CA ASP A 213 19.86 -9.02 -11.73
C ASP A 213 19.48 -8.59 -13.15
N SER A 214 18.40 -7.81 -13.29
CA SER A 214 17.88 -7.43 -14.60
C SER A 214 18.63 -6.27 -15.27
N TYR A 215 19.17 -5.37 -14.47
CA TYR A 215 19.78 -4.12 -14.95
C TYR A 215 21.25 -3.96 -14.57
N GLY A 216 21.83 -4.87 -13.79
CA GLY A 216 23.22 -4.79 -13.34
C GLY A 216 23.46 -3.59 -12.41
N ILE A 217 22.47 -3.22 -11.59
CA ILE A 217 22.60 -2.12 -10.64
C ILE A 217 23.60 -2.51 -9.56
N ASP A 218 24.52 -1.62 -9.24
CA ASP A 218 25.44 -1.78 -8.13
C ASP A 218 24.64 -1.88 -6.80
N LYS A 219 24.90 -2.97 -6.06
CA LYS A 219 24.23 -3.25 -4.79
C LYS A 219 24.38 -2.11 -3.78
N GLU A 220 25.53 -1.44 -3.76
CA GLU A 220 25.83 -0.32 -2.86
C GLU A 220 24.95 0.92 -3.13
N LYS A 221 24.33 1.01 -4.31
CA LYS A 221 23.37 2.06 -4.69
C LYS A 221 21.92 1.69 -4.39
N THR A 222 21.68 0.53 -3.80
CA THR A 222 20.34 0.01 -3.56
C THR A 222 20.04 -0.10 -2.07
N TYR A 223 18.85 0.34 -1.67
CA TYR A 223 18.42 0.41 -0.28
C TYR A 223 17.05 -0.21 -0.10
N ILE A 224 16.76 -0.69 1.11
CA ILE A 224 15.41 -1.13 1.51
C ILE A 224 14.85 -0.12 2.50
N ILE A 225 13.74 0.49 2.12
CA ILE A 225 12.93 1.36 2.99
C ILE A 225 11.49 0.88 2.91
N THR A 226 10.97 0.43 4.03
CA THR A 226 9.61 -0.11 4.15
C THR A 226 8.59 1.00 4.40
N ARG A 227 7.31 0.63 4.41
CA ARG A 227 6.24 1.47 4.97
C ARG A 227 6.24 1.36 6.49
N GLY A 228 5.42 2.21 7.14
CA GLY A 228 5.33 2.23 8.58
C GLY A 228 3.97 2.67 9.11
N PHE A 229 3.90 2.87 10.42
CA PHE A 229 2.75 3.42 11.12
C PHE A 229 3.08 4.77 11.76
N ASP A 230 2.06 5.59 12.02
CA ASP A 230 2.19 6.86 12.73
C ASP A 230 1.85 6.65 14.21
N ASN A 231 2.89 6.62 15.07
CA ASN A 231 2.71 6.37 16.49
C ASN A 231 1.82 7.42 17.16
N LYS A 232 1.98 8.69 16.83
CA LYS A 232 1.16 9.77 17.41
C LYS A 232 -0.31 9.57 17.06
N PHE A 233 -0.60 9.25 15.81
CA PHE A 233 -1.95 8.94 15.37
C PHE A 233 -2.52 7.71 16.09
N PHE A 234 -1.73 6.66 16.26
CA PHE A 234 -2.12 5.45 16.99
C PHE A 234 -2.39 5.75 18.46
N GLU A 235 -1.56 6.56 19.12
CA GLU A 235 -1.81 7.00 20.52
C GLU A 235 -3.12 7.78 20.67
N ASP A 236 -3.44 8.65 19.70
CA ASP A 236 -4.71 9.38 19.73
C ASP A 236 -5.90 8.42 19.50
N MET A 237 -5.76 7.43 18.63
CA MET A 237 -6.80 6.40 18.42
C MET A 237 -6.98 5.47 19.61
N ARG A 238 -5.94 5.18 20.41
CA ARG A 238 -6.05 4.41 21.66
C ARG A 238 -6.90 5.13 22.72
N LYS A 239 -6.91 6.46 22.72
CA LYS A 239 -7.72 7.28 23.64
C LYS A 239 -9.17 7.42 23.18
N ALA A 240 -9.47 7.09 21.92
CA ALA A 240 -10.81 7.18 21.37
C ALA A 240 -11.74 6.10 21.95
N GLU A 241 -13.02 6.31 21.83
CA GLU A 241 -14.04 5.33 22.22
C GLU A 241 -13.86 4.01 21.48
N LYS A 242 -14.03 2.88 22.22
CA LYS A 242 -13.93 1.54 21.65
C LYS A 242 -14.97 1.33 20.56
N PRO A 243 -14.63 0.66 19.47
CA PRO A 243 -15.57 0.35 18.41
C PRO A 243 -16.67 -0.62 18.87
N GLU A 244 -17.88 -0.41 18.38
CA GLU A 244 -19.10 -1.13 18.79
C GLU A 244 -19.03 -2.66 18.64
N LEU A 245 -18.35 -3.16 17.59
CA LEU A 245 -18.27 -4.60 17.31
C LEU A 245 -17.17 -5.34 18.10
N ILE A 246 -16.39 -4.66 18.91
CA ILE A 246 -15.41 -5.29 19.81
C ILE A 246 -16.17 -5.94 20.98
N ASP A 247 -15.97 -7.25 21.14
CA ASP A 247 -16.52 -8.03 22.25
C ASP A 247 -15.44 -8.26 23.30
N GLU A 248 -15.61 -7.66 24.49
CA GLU A 248 -14.62 -7.76 25.58
C GLU A 248 -14.51 -9.19 26.16
N GLY A 249 -15.58 -9.98 26.04
CA GLY A 249 -15.63 -11.37 26.48
C GLY A 249 -14.99 -12.37 25.52
N LYS A 250 -14.57 -11.93 24.33
CA LYS A 250 -14.05 -12.80 23.26
C LYS A 250 -12.68 -12.39 22.76
N ILE A 251 -12.05 -13.28 22.03
CA ILE A 251 -10.84 -12.99 21.24
C ILE A 251 -11.30 -12.36 19.92
N ASN A 252 -11.03 -11.07 19.78
CA ASN A 252 -11.36 -10.31 18.58
C ASN A 252 -10.27 -10.56 17.53
N ILE A 253 -10.68 -11.14 16.39
CA ILE A 253 -9.83 -11.44 15.23
C ILE A 253 -10.23 -10.49 14.11
N ILE A 254 -9.38 -9.54 13.77
CA ILE A 254 -9.69 -8.55 12.73
C ILE A 254 -8.91 -8.77 11.44
N TYR A 255 -9.61 -8.65 10.33
CA TYR A 255 -9.05 -8.39 9.01
C TYR A 255 -9.62 -7.08 8.45
N ALA A 256 -8.76 -6.15 8.07
CA ALA A 256 -9.18 -4.89 7.45
C ALA A 256 -8.43 -4.66 6.13
N GLY A 257 -9.04 -5.06 5.01
CA GLY A 257 -8.42 -4.94 3.69
C GLY A 257 -9.26 -5.58 2.58
N GLU A 258 -8.81 -5.39 1.34
CA GLU A 258 -9.43 -6.02 0.17
C GLU A 258 -8.93 -7.46 0.01
N ILE A 259 -9.83 -8.39 -0.27
CA ILE A 259 -9.50 -9.76 -0.67
C ILE A 259 -9.67 -9.86 -2.19
N PHE A 260 -8.54 -9.98 -2.87
CA PHE A 260 -8.47 -10.36 -4.28
C PHE A 260 -8.16 -11.85 -4.35
N SER A 261 -9.14 -12.66 -4.70
CA SER A 261 -9.06 -14.14 -4.70
C SER A 261 -7.91 -14.70 -5.54
N LYS A 262 -7.49 -13.97 -6.58
CA LYS A 262 -6.30 -14.31 -7.37
C LYS A 262 -4.99 -14.29 -6.58
N LEU A 263 -4.92 -13.46 -5.54
CA LEU A 263 -3.75 -13.28 -4.68
C LEU A 263 -3.93 -13.93 -3.30
N ARG A 264 -5.16 -13.92 -2.77
CA ARG A 264 -5.48 -14.32 -1.39
C ARG A 264 -6.65 -15.29 -1.38
N ASN A 265 -6.38 -16.54 -1.09
CA ASN A 265 -7.42 -17.56 -0.93
C ASN A 265 -7.81 -17.64 0.55
N ILE A 266 -9.05 -17.25 0.89
CA ILE A 266 -9.57 -17.30 2.26
C ILE A 266 -10.33 -18.60 2.58
N ASN A 267 -10.59 -19.46 1.58
CA ASN A 267 -11.37 -20.68 1.80
C ASN A 267 -10.78 -21.59 2.89
N PRO A 268 -9.45 -21.86 2.95
CA PRO A 268 -8.89 -22.70 4.01
C PRO A 268 -9.10 -22.12 5.42
N PHE A 269 -9.13 -20.78 5.56
CA PHE A 269 -9.45 -20.14 6.83
C PHE A 269 -10.91 -20.39 7.23
N VAL A 270 -11.85 -20.21 6.30
CA VAL A 270 -13.28 -20.45 6.56
C VAL A 270 -13.51 -21.91 6.93
N GLU A 271 -12.93 -22.85 6.16
CA GLU A 271 -13.01 -24.30 6.43
C GLU A 271 -12.44 -24.67 7.81
N ALA A 272 -11.33 -24.06 8.21
CA ALA A 272 -10.73 -24.26 9.54
C ALA A 272 -11.67 -23.79 10.66
N VAL A 273 -12.28 -22.62 10.51
CA VAL A 273 -13.25 -22.08 11.49
C VAL A 273 -14.51 -22.94 11.57
N GLU A 274 -15.04 -23.41 10.43
CA GLU A 274 -16.19 -24.35 10.39
C GLU A 274 -15.87 -25.67 11.08
N GLU A 275 -14.65 -26.17 10.92
CA GLU A 275 -14.22 -27.42 11.54
C GLU A 275 -14.08 -27.25 13.06
N ILE A 276 -13.50 -26.13 13.53
CA ILE A 276 -13.44 -25.80 14.96
C ILE A 276 -14.85 -25.72 15.56
N LYS A 277 -15.81 -25.11 14.84
CA LYS A 277 -17.21 -25.06 15.28
C LYS A 277 -17.80 -26.45 15.49
N LYS A 278 -17.47 -27.42 14.64
CA LYS A 278 -17.98 -28.80 14.73
C LYS A 278 -17.29 -29.61 15.83
N GLU A 279 -15.99 -29.45 16.02
CA GLU A 279 -15.18 -30.28 16.90
C GLU A 279 -15.05 -29.70 18.32
N ASN A 280 -15.07 -28.37 18.46
CA ASN A 280 -14.90 -27.68 19.74
C ASN A 280 -15.71 -26.37 19.80
N GLU A 281 -17.00 -26.51 20.05
CA GLU A 281 -17.95 -25.40 20.14
C GLU A 281 -17.56 -24.38 21.24
N GLU A 282 -16.95 -24.84 22.35
CA GLU A 282 -16.51 -23.95 23.41
C GLU A 282 -15.44 -22.97 22.92
N LEU A 283 -14.39 -23.46 22.24
CA LEU A 283 -13.35 -22.61 21.67
C LEU A 283 -13.90 -21.74 20.53
N TYR A 284 -14.79 -22.29 19.69
CA TYR A 284 -15.45 -21.50 18.65
C TYR A 284 -16.20 -20.30 19.23
N ASN A 285 -16.88 -20.49 20.35
CA ASN A 285 -17.65 -19.43 21.02
C ASN A 285 -16.78 -18.33 21.63
N LYS A 286 -15.47 -18.56 21.79
CA LYS A 286 -14.50 -17.52 22.20
C LYS A 286 -14.13 -16.57 21.07
N MET A 287 -14.46 -16.87 19.80
CA MET A 287 -14.11 -16.03 18.66
C MET A 287 -15.10 -14.86 18.47
N ASN A 288 -14.57 -13.72 18.04
CA ASN A 288 -15.29 -12.64 17.41
C ASN A 288 -14.50 -12.23 16.15
N ILE A 289 -14.97 -12.62 14.98
CA ILE A 289 -14.26 -12.45 13.70
C ILE A 289 -14.80 -11.25 12.97
N LEU A 290 -13.96 -10.26 12.69
CA LEU A 290 -14.35 -8.99 12.06
C LEU A 290 -13.62 -8.83 10.72
N PHE A 291 -14.38 -8.86 9.62
CA PHE A 291 -13.88 -8.64 8.26
C PHE A 291 -14.39 -7.32 7.70
N PHE A 292 -13.48 -6.39 7.43
CA PHE A 292 -13.77 -5.09 6.84
C PHE A 292 -13.07 -4.93 5.50
N GLY A 293 -13.85 -4.91 4.40
CA GLY A 293 -13.35 -4.78 3.03
C GLY A 293 -14.15 -5.61 2.04
N ASN A 294 -13.83 -5.47 0.75
CA ASN A 294 -14.51 -6.26 -0.26
C ASN A 294 -13.80 -7.61 -0.43
N ILE A 295 -14.61 -8.64 -0.63
CA ILE A 295 -14.18 -9.99 -1.02
C ILE A 295 -14.73 -10.22 -2.42
N ASP A 296 -13.86 -10.42 -3.41
CA ASP A 296 -14.25 -10.57 -4.83
C ASP A 296 -14.75 -11.98 -5.17
N ASP A 297 -14.48 -12.96 -4.31
CA ASP A 297 -15.03 -14.33 -4.39
C ASP A 297 -16.35 -14.39 -3.63
N ALA A 298 -17.46 -14.47 -4.38
CA ALA A 298 -18.80 -14.46 -3.81
C ALA A 298 -19.11 -15.74 -2.98
N GLU A 299 -18.53 -16.88 -3.33
CA GLU A 299 -18.73 -18.13 -2.59
C GLU A 299 -18.00 -18.09 -1.26
N ALA A 300 -16.72 -17.70 -1.25
CA ALA A 300 -15.93 -17.56 -0.04
C ALA A 300 -16.55 -16.51 0.90
N LYS A 301 -17.04 -15.39 0.35
CA LYS A 301 -17.75 -14.37 1.10
C LYS A 301 -19.02 -14.94 1.77
N SER A 302 -19.84 -15.65 1.01
CA SER A 302 -21.09 -16.25 1.53
C SER A 302 -20.83 -17.26 2.64
N LYS A 303 -19.80 -18.08 2.51
CA LYS A 303 -19.37 -19.02 3.57
C LYS A 303 -18.92 -18.27 4.82
N LEU A 304 -18.11 -17.22 4.68
CA LEU A 304 -17.68 -16.42 5.82
C LEU A 304 -18.87 -15.71 6.51
N GLU A 305 -19.82 -15.18 5.73
CA GLU A 305 -21.05 -14.57 6.24
C GLU A 305 -21.98 -15.56 6.92
N SER A 306 -21.88 -16.87 6.63
CA SER A 306 -22.68 -17.92 7.29
C SER A 306 -22.17 -18.30 8.67
N LEU A 307 -20.97 -17.88 9.06
CA LEU A 307 -20.42 -18.10 10.40
C LEU A 307 -21.07 -17.12 11.38
N ASP A 308 -21.75 -17.63 12.41
CA ASP A 308 -22.43 -16.82 13.43
C ASP A 308 -21.46 -16.05 14.36
N ARG A 309 -20.16 -16.30 14.25
CA ARG A 309 -19.08 -15.55 14.92
C ARG A 309 -18.34 -14.57 14.02
N ALA A 310 -18.78 -14.42 12.76
CA ALA A 310 -18.17 -13.53 11.80
C ALA A 310 -19.08 -12.36 11.45
N VAL A 311 -18.54 -11.15 11.50
CA VAL A 311 -19.15 -9.95 10.95
C VAL A 311 -18.38 -9.54 9.71
N VAL A 312 -19.04 -9.56 8.56
CA VAL A 312 -18.46 -9.17 7.28
C VAL A 312 -19.08 -7.87 6.81
N SER A 313 -18.26 -6.85 6.64
CA SER A 313 -18.71 -5.52 6.24
C SER A 313 -17.89 -4.99 5.05
N LYS A 314 -18.45 -4.00 4.37
CA LYS A 314 -17.71 -3.22 3.37
C LYS A 314 -16.55 -2.47 4.03
N ARG A 315 -15.71 -1.84 3.20
CA ARG A 315 -14.62 -0.99 3.66
C ARG A 315 -15.15 0.09 4.62
N ILE A 316 -14.49 0.20 5.77
CA ILE A 316 -14.74 1.22 6.79
C ILE A 316 -13.73 2.37 6.67
N PRO A 317 -14.00 3.53 7.26
CA PRO A 317 -13.04 4.63 7.34
C PRO A 317 -11.71 4.20 7.97
N PHE A 318 -10.61 4.84 7.55
CA PHE A 318 -9.26 4.48 8.02
C PHE A 318 -9.13 4.57 9.54
N ASN A 319 -9.63 5.65 10.14
CA ASN A 319 -9.58 5.85 11.59
C ASN A 319 -10.29 4.73 12.36
N ASP A 320 -11.45 4.29 11.84
CA ASP A 320 -12.20 3.21 12.48
C ASP A 320 -11.48 1.87 12.34
N ALA A 321 -10.88 1.61 11.17
CA ALA A 321 -10.05 0.42 10.98
C ALA A 321 -8.90 0.35 12.00
N ILE A 322 -8.21 1.47 12.23
CA ILE A 322 -7.13 1.55 13.23
C ILE A 322 -7.67 1.32 14.66
N LYS A 323 -8.81 1.91 15.02
CA LYS A 323 -9.43 1.66 16.33
C LYS A 323 -9.74 0.17 16.53
N TYR A 324 -10.31 -0.50 15.52
CA TYR A 324 -10.56 -1.94 15.58
C TYR A 324 -9.25 -2.73 15.74
N MET A 325 -8.19 -2.39 15.00
CA MET A 325 -6.89 -3.05 15.12
C MET A 325 -6.28 -2.90 16.51
N LEU A 326 -6.39 -1.71 17.10
CA LEU A 326 -5.86 -1.40 18.44
C LEU A 326 -6.62 -2.08 19.58
N ASN A 327 -7.86 -2.51 19.33
CA ASN A 327 -8.74 -3.17 20.30
C ASN A 327 -8.94 -4.68 20.00
N SER A 328 -8.14 -5.27 19.11
CA SER A 328 -8.23 -6.69 18.75
C SER A 328 -7.01 -7.45 19.25
N GLU A 329 -7.24 -8.66 19.75
CA GLU A 329 -6.20 -9.56 20.24
C GLU A 329 -5.43 -10.21 19.09
N VAL A 330 -6.10 -10.39 17.93
CA VAL A 330 -5.51 -11.03 16.75
C VAL A 330 -5.72 -10.19 15.49
N LEU A 331 -4.63 -9.89 14.83
CA LEU A 331 -4.57 -9.13 13.59
C LEU A 331 -4.33 -10.12 12.44
N LEU A 332 -5.41 -10.50 11.74
CA LEU A 332 -5.34 -11.49 10.67
C LEU A 332 -4.77 -10.87 9.40
N LEU A 333 -3.79 -11.52 8.79
CA LEU A 333 -3.17 -11.11 7.54
C LEU A 333 -3.10 -12.26 6.55
N PHE A 334 -3.58 -12.03 5.34
CA PHE A 334 -3.37 -12.95 4.21
C PHE A 334 -2.23 -12.42 3.34
N GLY A 335 -1.21 -13.21 3.15
CA GLY A 335 -0.13 -12.98 2.22
C GLY A 335 -0.57 -13.04 0.75
N ASN A 336 0.33 -12.80 -0.17
CA ASN A 336 0.03 -12.73 -1.60
C ASN A 336 0.65 -13.92 -2.35
N LYS A 337 -0.18 -14.70 -3.03
CA LYS A 337 0.26 -15.82 -3.88
C LYS A 337 0.88 -15.30 -5.18
N ASN A 338 2.00 -15.88 -5.58
CA ASN A 338 2.72 -15.55 -6.84
C ASN A 338 3.01 -14.04 -6.96
N SER A 339 3.38 -13.39 -5.89
CA SER A 339 3.63 -11.95 -5.85
C SER A 339 4.93 -11.64 -5.12
N LYS A 340 5.59 -10.55 -5.53
CA LYS A 340 6.75 -10.00 -4.85
C LYS A 340 6.41 -8.81 -3.95
N GLN A 341 5.11 -8.55 -3.79
CA GLN A 341 4.57 -7.47 -2.98
C GLN A 341 4.16 -7.99 -1.61
N ILE A 342 4.54 -7.27 -0.57
CA ILE A 342 4.10 -7.50 0.81
C ILE A 342 2.81 -6.71 1.05
N PRO A 343 1.77 -7.32 1.64
CA PRO A 343 0.56 -6.59 2.03
C PRO A 343 0.90 -5.43 2.98
N ALA A 344 0.62 -4.19 2.56
CA ALA A 344 1.01 -3.00 3.32
C ALA A 344 0.43 -2.94 4.75
N LYS A 345 -0.64 -3.66 5.01
CA LYS A 345 -1.30 -3.72 6.31
C LYS A 345 -0.42 -4.28 7.43
N ILE A 346 0.60 -5.08 7.10
CA ILE A 346 1.56 -5.60 8.09
C ILE A 346 2.25 -4.47 8.87
N TYR A 347 2.57 -3.36 8.20
CA TYR A 347 3.26 -2.24 8.84
C TYR A 347 2.37 -1.49 9.84
N GLU A 348 1.07 -1.41 9.58
CA GLU A 348 0.09 -0.88 10.53
C GLU A 348 -0.09 -1.86 11.71
N TYR A 349 -0.06 -3.17 11.46
CA TYR A 349 -0.15 -4.21 12.48
C TYR A 349 1.05 -4.19 13.43
N PHE A 350 2.23 -3.83 12.97
CA PHE A 350 3.39 -3.62 13.84
C PHE A 350 3.18 -2.45 14.82
N GLY A 351 2.38 -1.45 14.47
CA GLY A 351 2.00 -0.34 15.35
C GLY A 351 0.90 -0.67 16.35
N ALA A 352 0.11 -1.72 16.11
CA ALA A 352 -0.89 -2.21 17.06
C ALA A 352 -0.26 -3.20 18.05
N ASN A 353 -1.06 -3.75 18.98
CA ASN A 353 -0.55 -4.57 20.09
C ASN A 353 -0.92 -6.07 20.00
N GLY A 354 -1.95 -6.43 19.22
CA GLY A 354 -2.40 -7.81 19.08
C GLY A 354 -1.36 -8.74 18.42
N LYS A 355 -1.46 -10.05 18.62
CA LYS A 355 -0.70 -11.03 17.83
C LYS A 355 -1.07 -10.93 16.36
N ILE A 356 -0.11 -11.08 15.49
CA ILE A 356 -0.32 -10.99 14.04
C ILE A 356 -0.40 -12.42 13.50
N PHE A 357 -1.60 -12.84 13.10
CA PHE A 357 -1.79 -14.15 12.49
C PHE A 357 -1.64 -14.04 10.98
N VAL A 358 -0.49 -14.52 10.48
CA VAL A 358 -0.09 -14.41 9.08
C VAL A 358 -0.34 -15.73 8.37
N ILE A 359 -1.24 -15.74 7.40
CA ILE A 359 -1.49 -16.87 6.51
C ILE A 359 -0.78 -16.58 5.19
N TYR A 360 0.27 -17.34 4.89
CA TYR A 360 1.09 -17.12 3.69
C TYR A 360 0.28 -17.34 2.40
N GLY A 361 0.55 -16.56 1.37
CA GLY A 361 -0.06 -16.75 0.06
C GLY A 361 0.44 -18.02 -0.63
N ASP A 362 1.73 -18.31 -0.50
CA ASP A 362 2.40 -19.52 -0.96
C ASP A 362 3.74 -19.72 -0.23
N GLU A 363 4.49 -20.76 -0.61
CA GLU A 363 5.81 -21.07 0.00
C GLU A 363 6.88 -20.00 -0.27
N GLN A 364 6.73 -19.23 -1.34
CA GLN A 364 7.68 -18.18 -1.75
C GLN A 364 7.19 -16.77 -1.40
N ASP A 365 6.15 -16.64 -0.57
CA ASP A 365 5.62 -15.34 -0.17
C ASP A 365 6.72 -14.48 0.48
N PRO A 366 7.03 -13.28 -0.07
CA PRO A 366 8.09 -12.42 0.45
C PRO A 366 7.86 -11.94 1.88
N ILE A 367 6.62 -11.98 2.37
CA ILE A 367 6.29 -11.61 3.74
C ILE A 367 7.00 -12.51 4.77
N LYS A 368 7.33 -13.75 4.43
CA LYS A 368 8.04 -14.69 5.33
C LYS A 368 9.29 -14.07 5.93
N ARG A 369 10.12 -13.40 5.13
CA ARG A 369 11.36 -12.78 5.60
C ARG A 369 11.14 -11.70 6.66
N LEU A 370 9.96 -11.06 6.62
CA LEU A 370 9.61 -10.00 7.57
C LEU A 370 9.04 -10.54 8.88
N VAL A 371 8.31 -11.66 8.83
CA VAL A 371 7.49 -12.14 9.95
C VAL A 371 7.98 -13.43 10.61
N GLU A 372 8.84 -14.21 9.93
CA GLU A 372 9.23 -15.57 10.36
C GLU A 372 9.86 -15.59 11.77
N ASN A 373 10.68 -14.59 12.08
CA ASN A 373 11.36 -14.46 13.37
C ASN A 373 10.78 -13.34 14.25
N HIS A 374 9.62 -12.79 13.90
CA HIS A 374 9.01 -11.72 14.68
C HIS A 374 8.14 -12.31 15.80
N GLU A 375 8.44 -11.99 17.06
CA GLU A 375 7.83 -12.59 18.27
C GLU A 375 6.29 -12.47 18.36
N ARG A 376 5.72 -11.43 17.73
CA ARG A 376 4.28 -11.23 17.70
C ARG A 376 3.59 -11.95 16.54
N CYS A 377 4.34 -12.53 15.60
CA CYS A 377 3.78 -13.19 14.44
C CYS A 377 3.55 -14.67 14.71
N ILE A 378 2.36 -15.15 14.36
CA ILE A 378 1.99 -16.56 14.29
C ILE A 378 1.83 -16.87 12.82
N ASN A 379 2.68 -17.74 12.30
CA ASN A 379 2.79 -17.97 10.86
C ASN A 379 2.11 -19.29 10.48
N SER A 380 1.35 -19.29 9.40
CA SER A 380 0.60 -20.45 8.91
C SER A 380 0.74 -20.60 7.40
N LEU A 381 0.85 -21.85 6.95
CA LEU A 381 0.61 -22.19 5.56
C LEU A 381 -0.88 -22.00 5.24
N ASN A 382 -1.20 -21.69 3.98
CA ASN A 382 -2.60 -21.50 3.56
C ASN A 382 -3.27 -22.85 3.26
N ASN A 383 -3.38 -23.68 4.29
CA ASN A 383 -4.17 -24.92 4.29
C ASN A 383 -5.00 -25.02 5.57
N LYS A 384 -6.10 -25.73 5.49
CA LYS A 384 -7.09 -25.86 6.57
C LYS A 384 -6.48 -26.36 7.89
N ASP A 385 -5.66 -27.40 7.85
CA ASP A 385 -5.17 -28.07 9.05
C ASP A 385 -4.16 -27.20 9.81
N ASP A 386 -3.24 -26.54 9.10
CA ASP A 386 -2.26 -25.65 9.72
C ASP A 386 -2.94 -24.41 10.31
N ILE A 387 -3.90 -23.84 9.60
CA ILE A 387 -4.70 -22.70 10.09
C ILE A 387 -5.50 -23.12 11.34
N LYS A 388 -6.17 -24.28 11.30
CA LYS A 388 -6.94 -24.80 12.43
C LYS A 388 -6.07 -24.98 13.66
N ASN A 389 -4.92 -25.63 13.53
CA ASN A 389 -4.00 -25.84 14.65
C ASN A 389 -3.51 -24.53 15.27
N ASN A 390 -3.17 -23.54 14.44
CA ASN A 390 -2.76 -22.23 14.93
C ASN A 390 -3.90 -21.49 15.62
N LEU A 391 -5.14 -21.55 15.07
CA LEU A 391 -6.31 -20.95 15.71
C LEU A 391 -6.62 -21.61 17.07
N LEU A 392 -6.56 -22.93 17.17
CA LEU A 392 -6.77 -23.63 18.45
C LEU A 392 -5.74 -23.16 19.49
N ASN A 393 -4.45 -23.11 19.12
CA ASN A 393 -3.39 -22.59 19.99
C ASN A 393 -3.62 -21.14 20.44
N ILE A 394 -4.21 -20.30 19.58
CA ILE A 394 -4.58 -18.92 19.92
C ILE A 394 -5.74 -18.91 20.93
N LEU A 395 -6.79 -19.71 20.68
CA LEU A 395 -8.03 -19.73 21.48
C LEU A 395 -7.87 -20.35 22.86
N GLU A 396 -6.83 -21.15 23.07
CA GLU A 396 -6.46 -21.71 24.37
C GLU A 396 -5.72 -20.72 25.28
N LYS A 397 -5.21 -19.62 24.72
CA LYS A 397 -4.47 -18.59 25.48
C LYS A 397 -5.42 -17.61 26.18
N ASP A 398 -4.93 -17.04 27.28
CA ASP A 398 -5.55 -15.85 27.86
C ASP A 398 -5.37 -14.64 26.92
N LYS A 399 -6.36 -13.74 26.89
CA LYS A 399 -6.30 -12.52 26.07
C LYS A 399 -5.03 -11.69 26.31
N LYS A 400 -4.58 -11.57 27.56
CA LYS A 400 -3.36 -10.85 27.93
C LYS A 400 -2.09 -11.40 27.25
N ASP A 401 -2.05 -12.70 26.98
CA ASP A 401 -0.88 -13.36 26.37
C ASP A 401 -0.88 -13.17 24.83
N LEU A 402 -1.99 -12.68 24.29
CA LEU A 402 -2.13 -12.30 22.88
C LEU A 402 -1.76 -10.82 22.61
N ILE A 403 -1.43 -10.07 23.65
CA ILE A 403 -1.04 -8.66 23.54
C ILE A 403 0.47 -8.53 23.72
N GLY A 404 1.11 -7.80 22.83
CA GLY A 404 2.53 -7.48 22.86
C GLY A 404 2.79 -5.99 22.69
N GLU A 405 4.03 -5.61 22.48
CA GLU A 405 4.42 -4.23 22.24
C GLU A 405 4.45 -3.87 20.75
N SER A 406 4.25 -2.61 20.43
CA SER A 406 4.43 -2.07 19.07
C SER A 406 5.89 -2.16 18.66
N ASP A 407 6.17 -2.48 17.39
CA ASP A 407 7.53 -2.47 16.86
C ASP A 407 7.88 -1.09 16.26
N TYR A 408 8.53 -0.27 17.06
CA TYR A 408 8.91 1.10 16.68
C TYR A 408 9.98 1.18 15.58
N SER A 409 10.59 0.06 15.17
CA SER A 409 11.46 0.06 13.99
C SER A 409 10.70 0.36 12.70
N PHE A 410 9.36 0.14 12.71
CA PHE A 410 8.42 0.46 11.64
C PHE A 410 7.64 1.77 11.89
N GLU A 411 8.02 2.58 12.88
CA GLU A 411 7.44 3.91 13.07
C GLU A 411 7.99 4.88 12.00
N TRP A 412 7.13 5.77 11.48
CA TRP A 412 7.48 6.65 10.36
C TRP A 412 8.70 7.55 10.62
N ASN A 413 8.92 8.03 11.84
CA ASN A 413 10.11 8.85 12.14
C ASN A 413 11.38 8.01 11.93
N SER A 414 11.43 6.78 12.45
CA SER A 414 12.57 5.87 12.28
C SER A 414 12.84 5.52 10.81
N ILE A 415 11.77 5.37 10.03
CA ILE A 415 11.85 5.08 8.59
C ILE A 415 12.38 6.30 7.83
N VAL A 416 11.83 7.47 8.10
CA VAL A 416 12.17 8.68 7.34
C VAL A 416 13.54 9.23 7.74
N GLU A 417 14.01 9.00 8.96
CA GLU A 417 15.41 9.26 9.32
C GLU A 417 16.40 8.44 8.48
N ARG A 418 16.07 7.15 8.23
CA ARG A 418 16.88 6.31 7.32
C ARG A 418 16.82 6.82 5.88
N LEU A 419 15.62 7.21 5.42
CA LEU A 419 15.46 7.81 4.09
C LEU A 419 16.27 9.11 3.98
N ASN A 420 16.19 9.99 4.96
CA ASN A 420 16.92 11.27 4.96
C ASN A 420 18.43 11.07 4.79
N LYS A 421 19.02 10.09 5.50
CA LYS A 421 20.43 9.72 5.34
C LYS A 421 20.79 9.22 3.93
N ILE A 422 19.84 8.58 3.23
CA ILE A 422 20.06 8.16 1.83
C ILE A 422 19.99 9.37 0.89
N LEU A 423 19.17 10.37 1.22
CA LEU A 423 19.01 11.61 0.45
C LEU A 423 20.19 12.57 0.65
N GLU A 424 20.86 12.52 1.79
CA GLU A 424 22.13 13.24 2.06
C GLU A 424 23.24 12.59 1.24
N VAL A 425 23.61 13.19 0.09
CA VAL A 425 24.56 12.62 -0.89
C VAL A 425 25.92 13.32 -0.80
#